data_f0796853964b08677801956c591803b5
#
_entry.id   f0796853964b08677801956c591803b5
#
_cell.length_a   1.000
_cell.length_b   1.000
_cell.length_c   1.000
_cell.angle_alpha   90.00
_cell.angle_beta   90.00
_cell.angle_gamma   90.00
#
_symmetry.space_group_name_H-M   'P 1'
#
loop_
_entity.id
_entity.type
_entity.pdbx_description
1 polymer ?
#
loop_
_entity_poly.entity_id
_entity_poly.type
_entity_poly.pdbx_seq_one_letter_code
_entity_poly.pdbx_strand_id
1 'polypeptide(L)'
;MEQRSNQFWNIPNVLTLIRLLLIPVVVLLAVKGQMTWGGITFILVCMTDLLDGYIARKYGMITKVGIWLDPVADKLMAISVIITFTAMGVVPLWVTITLFVKDGLLLLGGALALKNGNSTPSDLFGKISAFLLNTSIAAGFFREYLGQSYLYIMYVALGLVILAFIRYAILNWKLIFTKASGEKEE
;
A
#
# COMPACT_ATOMS: atom_id res chain seq x y z
N MET A 1 -27.54 2.22 6.64
CA MET A 1 -27.24 2.00 5.21
C MET A 1 -26.51 3.24 4.70
N GLU A 2 -25.19 3.20 4.58
CA GLU A 2 -24.42 4.30 4.00
C GLU A 2 -24.80 4.44 2.52
N GLN A 3 -25.34 5.59 2.13
CA GLN A 3 -25.60 5.92 0.73
C GLN A 3 -24.24 6.02 0.01
N ARG A 4 -23.84 4.95 -0.66
CA ARG A 4 -22.66 4.97 -1.56
C ARG A 4 -22.98 5.89 -2.72
N SER A 5 -22.43 7.09 -2.69
CA SER A 5 -22.56 8.06 -3.78
C SER A 5 -21.99 7.47 -5.06
N ASN A 6 -22.76 7.53 -6.16
CA ASN A 6 -22.30 7.15 -7.50
C ASN A 6 -21.51 8.29 -8.19
N GLN A 7 -21.29 9.40 -7.50
CA GLN A 7 -20.54 10.53 -8.07
C GLN A 7 -19.05 10.21 -8.09
N PHE A 8 -18.48 10.11 -9.30
CA PHE A 8 -17.04 9.93 -9.51
C PHE A 8 -16.23 11.13 -8.99
N TRP A 9 -16.74 12.34 -9.19
CA TRP A 9 -16.09 13.60 -8.82
C TRP A 9 -16.43 13.95 -7.37
N ASN A 10 -15.62 13.47 -6.44
CA ASN A 10 -15.61 13.94 -5.05
C ASN A 10 -14.17 14.16 -4.58
N ILE A 11 -14.01 14.90 -3.48
CA ILE A 11 -12.70 15.31 -2.96
C ILE A 11 -11.73 14.11 -2.80
N PRO A 12 -12.10 12.98 -2.18
CA PRO A 12 -11.20 11.83 -2.07
C PRO A 12 -10.71 11.31 -3.43
N ASN A 13 -11.61 11.06 -4.40
CA ASN A 13 -11.22 10.54 -5.70
C ASN A 13 -10.30 11.49 -6.48
N VAL A 14 -10.52 12.80 -6.36
CA VAL A 14 -9.63 13.82 -6.98
C VAL A 14 -8.24 13.75 -6.35
N LEU A 15 -8.13 13.61 -5.03
CA LEU A 15 -6.84 13.47 -4.36
C LEU A 15 -6.11 12.20 -4.78
N THR A 16 -6.83 11.08 -4.95
CA THR A 16 -6.24 9.84 -5.49
C THR A 16 -5.74 10.00 -6.92
N LEU A 17 -6.48 10.72 -7.78
CA LEU A 17 -6.02 11.03 -9.14
C LEU A 17 -4.76 11.90 -9.13
N ILE A 18 -4.71 12.93 -8.28
CA ILE A 18 -3.52 13.76 -8.10
C ILE A 18 -2.34 12.89 -7.67
N ARG A 19 -2.55 11.95 -6.74
CA ARG A 19 -1.52 10.99 -6.31
C ARG A 19 -0.98 10.18 -7.48
N LEU A 20 -1.84 9.64 -8.33
CA LEU A 20 -1.42 8.91 -9.53
C LEU A 20 -0.56 9.77 -10.48
N LEU A 21 -0.93 11.05 -10.65
CA LEU A 21 -0.15 11.99 -11.46
C LEU A 21 1.19 12.36 -10.80
N LEU A 22 1.29 12.30 -9.47
CA LEU A 22 2.52 12.58 -8.74
C LEU A 22 3.51 11.40 -8.73
N ILE A 23 3.09 10.18 -9.03
CA ILE A 23 3.99 9.02 -9.13
C ILE A 23 5.17 9.31 -10.08
N PRO A 24 4.95 9.67 -11.36
CA PRO A 24 6.05 9.96 -12.26
C PRO A 24 6.90 11.15 -11.80
N VAL A 25 6.33 12.12 -11.10
CA VAL A 25 7.08 13.27 -10.56
C VAL A 25 8.07 12.79 -9.50
N VAL A 26 7.63 11.97 -8.55
CA VAL A 26 8.50 11.41 -7.49
C VAL A 26 9.62 10.56 -8.11
N VAL A 27 9.30 9.71 -9.09
CA VAL A 27 10.27 8.88 -9.80
C VAL A 27 11.29 9.75 -10.55
N LEU A 28 10.84 10.78 -11.29
CA LEU A 28 11.72 11.68 -12.04
C LEU A 28 12.65 12.48 -11.11
N LEU A 29 12.15 12.95 -9.98
CA LEU A 29 12.97 13.65 -8.98
C LEU A 29 14.06 12.72 -8.43
N ALA A 30 13.73 11.47 -8.10
CA ALA A 30 14.68 10.47 -7.64
C ALA A 30 15.76 10.20 -8.71
N VAL A 31 15.35 9.90 -9.95
CA VAL A 31 16.29 9.58 -11.06
C VAL A 31 17.20 10.77 -11.41
N LYS A 32 16.71 12.01 -11.28
CA LYS A 32 17.52 13.23 -11.46
C LYS A 32 18.45 13.53 -10.28
N GLY A 33 18.51 12.67 -9.27
CA GLY A 33 19.33 12.89 -8.07
C GLY A 33 18.77 13.91 -7.07
N GLN A 34 17.56 14.43 -7.31
CA GLN A 34 16.88 15.38 -6.42
C GLN A 34 16.16 14.63 -5.28
N MET A 35 16.93 13.82 -4.53
CA MET A 35 16.38 12.89 -3.53
C MET A 35 15.55 13.61 -2.47
N THR A 36 16.04 14.72 -1.92
CA THR A 36 15.31 15.46 -0.87
C THR A 36 13.95 15.93 -1.35
N TRP A 37 13.85 16.48 -2.57
CA TRP A 37 12.57 16.92 -3.14
C TRP A 37 11.66 15.74 -3.47
N GLY A 38 12.23 14.65 -3.97
CA GLY A 38 11.49 13.39 -4.17
C GLY A 38 10.89 12.87 -2.86
N GLY A 39 11.67 12.89 -1.78
CA GLY A 39 11.23 12.47 -0.44
C GLY A 39 10.15 13.38 0.14
N ILE A 40 10.30 14.70 0.03
CA ILE A 40 9.27 15.66 0.47
C ILE A 40 7.96 15.40 -0.30
N THR A 41 8.03 15.28 -1.64
CA THR A 41 6.85 15.00 -2.47
C THR A 41 6.21 13.66 -2.09
N PHE A 42 7.00 12.61 -1.87
CA PHE A 42 6.51 11.30 -1.43
C PHE A 42 5.79 11.38 -0.08
N ILE A 43 6.37 12.06 0.91
CA ILE A 43 5.76 12.26 2.24
C ILE A 43 4.45 13.03 2.12
N LEU A 44 4.42 14.12 1.35
CA LEU A 44 3.19 14.91 1.13
C LEU A 44 2.09 14.05 0.51
N VAL A 45 2.42 13.21 -0.47
CA VAL A 45 1.49 12.27 -1.09
C VAL A 45 0.96 11.25 -0.07
N CYS A 46 1.82 10.66 0.76
CA CYS A 46 1.38 9.75 1.82
C CYS A 46 0.49 10.44 2.86
N MET A 47 0.78 11.70 3.19
CA MET A 47 -0.06 12.47 4.13
C MET A 47 -1.43 12.82 3.53
N THR A 48 -1.49 13.18 2.25
CA THR A 48 -2.78 13.43 1.57
C THR A 48 -3.65 12.19 1.54
N ASP A 49 -3.08 10.99 1.39
CA ASP A 49 -3.80 9.71 1.47
C ASP A 49 -4.45 9.48 2.83
N LEU A 50 -3.73 9.75 3.91
CA LEU A 50 -4.29 9.64 5.26
C LEU A 50 -5.45 10.64 5.48
N LEU A 51 -5.32 11.85 4.90
CA LEU A 51 -6.33 12.91 5.01
C LEU A 51 -7.58 12.59 4.18
N ASP A 52 -7.44 12.15 2.93
CA ASP A 52 -8.58 11.82 2.07
C ASP A 52 -9.36 10.62 2.61
N GLY A 53 -8.69 9.59 3.10
CA GLY A 53 -9.32 8.47 3.79
C GLY A 53 -10.05 8.88 5.08
N TYR A 54 -9.52 9.85 5.84
CA TYR A 54 -10.22 10.40 7.01
C TYR A 54 -11.46 11.21 6.60
N ILE A 55 -11.32 12.10 5.60
CA ILE A 55 -12.41 12.94 5.08
C ILE A 55 -13.53 12.06 4.52
N ALA A 56 -13.19 11.06 3.69
CA ALA A 56 -14.14 10.13 3.09
C ALA A 56 -15.02 9.44 4.16
N ARG A 57 -14.38 8.96 5.23
CA ARG A 57 -15.11 8.31 6.36
C ARG A 57 -15.93 9.29 7.16
N LYS A 58 -15.39 10.49 7.48
CA LYS A 58 -16.07 11.48 8.32
C LYS A 58 -17.30 12.07 7.65
N TYR A 59 -17.26 12.28 6.35
CA TYR A 59 -18.34 12.95 5.60
C TYR A 59 -19.18 11.98 4.76
N GLY A 60 -18.98 10.66 4.88
CA GLY A 60 -19.75 9.66 4.13
C GLY A 60 -19.54 9.71 2.61
N MET A 61 -18.39 10.25 2.14
CA MET A 61 -18.06 10.43 0.71
C MET A 61 -17.40 9.18 0.09
N ILE A 62 -17.73 8.00 0.60
CA ILE A 62 -17.16 6.75 0.12
C ILE A 62 -17.82 6.38 -1.20
N THR A 63 -17.02 6.24 -2.27
CA THR A 63 -17.49 5.82 -3.60
C THR A 63 -17.06 4.39 -3.92
N LYS A 64 -17.82 3.73 -4.81
CA LYS A 64 -17.43 2.40 -5.31
C LYS A 64 -16.07 2.44 -6.03
N VAL A 65 -15.79 3.53 -6.75
CA VAL A 65 -14.53 3.70 -7.49
C VAL A 65 -13.37 3.95 -6.53
N GLY A 66 -13.52 4.84 -5.54
CA GLY A 66 -12.48 5.15 -4.55
C GLY A 66 -12.02 3.91 -3.78
N ILE A 67 -12.94 3.04 -3.37
CA ILE A 67 -12.60 1.79 -2.65
C ILE A 67 -11.57 0.93 -3.40
N TRP A 68 -11.58 0.97 -4.74
CA TRP A 68 -10.62 0.23 -5.57
C TRP A 68 -9.42 1.07 -5.98
N LEU A 69 -9.66 2.36 -6.27
CA LEU A 69 -8.63 3.27 -6.80
C LEU A 69 -7.56 3.59 -5.75
N ASP A 70 -7.96 3.82 -4.49
CA ASP A 70 -7.03 4.18 -3.41
C ASP A 70 -5.98 3.08 -3.15
N PRO A 71 -6.35 1.80 -2.90
CA PRO A 71 -5.34 0.75 -2.70
C PRO A 71 -4.45 0.52 -3.92
N VAL A 72 -4.97 0.75 -5.12
CA VAL A 72 -4.18 0.62 -6.36
C VAL A 72 -3.16 1.76 -6.46
N ALA A 73 -3.57 3.00 -6.21
CA ALA A 73 -2.69 4.15 -6.25
C ALA A 73 -1.55 4.05 -5.23
N ASP A 74 -1.85 3.63 -4.00
CA ASP A 74 -0.86 3.42 -2.94
C ASP A 74 0.17 2.36 -3.32
N LYS A 75 -0.30 1.21 -3.82
CA LYS A 75 0.61 0.15 -4.27
C LYS A 75 1.47 0.60 -5.45
N LEU A 76 0.88 1.30 -6.43
CA LEU A 76 1.64 1.81 -7.57
C LEU A 76 2.71 2.80 -7.15
N MET A 77 2.43 3.68 -6.19
CA MET A 77 3.42 4.61 -5.64
C MET A 77 4.58 3.86 -4.99
N ALA A 78 4.29 2.97 -4.04
CA ALA A 78 5.32 2.22 -3.32
C ALA A 78 6.16 1.35 -4.27
N ILE A 79 5.52 0.64 -5.20
CA ILE A 79 6.17 -0.21 -6.21
C ILE A 79 7.09 0.62 -7.11
N SER A 80 6.61 1.75 -7.64
CA SER A 80 7.38 2.61 -8.54
C SER A 80 8.63 3.14 -7.86
N VAL A 81 8.53 3.58 -6.61
CA VAL A 81 9.68 4.09 -5.84
C VAL A 81 10.66 2.96 -5.51
N ILE A 82 10.18 1.79 -5.07
CA ILE A 82 11.06 0.66 -4.75
C ILE A 82 11.81 0.15 -5.98
N ILE A 83 11.15 0.05 -7.14
CA ILE A 83 11.80 -0.31 -8.41
C ILE A 83 12.88 0.72 -8.74
N THR A 84 12.55 2.02 -8.62
CA THR A 84 13.51 3.11 -8.87
C THR A 84 14.70 3.01 -7.94
N PHE A 85 14.49 2.81 -6.65
CA PHE A 85 15.55 2.65 -5.66
C PHE A 85 16.42 1.43 -5.93
N THR A 86 15.82 0.33 -6.39
CA THR A 86 16.58 -0.87 -6.77
C THR A 86 17.45 -0.61 -8.01
N ALA A 87 16.89 0.04 -9.03
CA ALA A 87 17.64 0.41 -10.23
C ALA A 87 18.80 1.38 -9.93
N MET A 88 18.64 2.23 -8.92
CA MET A 88 19.68 3.15 -8.46
C MET A 88 20.67 2.54 -7.44
N GLY A 89 20.52 1.28 -7.07
CA GLY A 89 21.34 0.61 -6.06
C GLY A 89 21.12 1.09 -4.63
N VAL A 90 20.00 1.80 -4.36
CA VAL A 90 19.61 2.27 -3.02
C VAL A 90 19.04 1.13 -2.19
N VAL A 91 18.27 0.25 -2.82
CA VAL A 91 17.65 -0.91 -2.17
C VAL A 91 18.15 -2.18 -2.85
N PRO A 92 18.56 -3.21 -2.09
CA PRO A 92 18.97 -4.48 -2.68
C PRO A 92 17.81 -5.16 -3.44
N LEU A 93 18.11 -5.78 -4.58
CA LEU A 93 17.13 -6.45 -5.44
C LEU A 93 16.29 -7.51 -4.70
N TRP A 94 16.88 -8.25 -3.76
CA TRP A 94 16.17 -9.27 -2.99
C TRP A 94 15.02 -8.70 -2.13
N VAL A 95 15.16 -7.46 -1.61
CA VAL A 95 14.09 -6.76 -0.88
C VAL A 95 12.89 -6.53 -1.80
N THR A 96 13.15 -6.03 -2.99
CA THR A 96 12.13 -5.79 -4.01
C THR A 96 11.42 -7.07 -4.41
N ILE A 97 12.18 -8.14 -4.71
CA ILE A 97 11.60 -9.45 -5.04
C ILE A 97 10.72 -9.95 -3.90
N THR A 98 11.18 -9.86 -2.65
CA THR A 98 10.41 -10.30 -1.47
C THR A 98 9.08 -9.57 -1.36
N LEU A 99 9.07 -8.25 -1.56
CA LEU A 99 7.83 -7.45 -1.52
C LEU A 99 6.88 -7.83 -2.65
N PHE A 100 7.38 -8.02 -3.87
CA PHE A 100 6.56 -8.45 -5.01
C PHE A 100 5.95 -9.84 -4.81
N VAL A 101 6.75 -10.81 -4.37
CA VAL A 101 6.28 -12.16 -4.09
C VAL A 101 5.20 -12.14 -3.01
N LYS A 102 5.44 -11.43 -1.91
CA LYS A 102 4.47 -11.28 -0.83
C LYS A 102 3.16 -10.65 -1.33
N ASP A 103 3.22 -9.55 -2.10
CA ASP A 103 2.02 -8.88 -2.62
C ASP A 103 1.27 -9.75 -3.63
N GLY A 104 1.98 -10.47 -4.49
CA GLY A 104 1.40 -11.45 -5.39
C GLY A 104 0.65 -12.57 -4.64
N LEU A 105 1.27 -13.12 -3.58
CA LEU A 105 0.65 -14.15 -2.75
C LEU A 105 -0.58 -13.62 -2.00
N LEU A 106 -0.54 -12.37 -1.50
CA LEU A 106 -1.73 -11.73 -0.89
C LEU A 106 -2.88 -11.57 -1.87
N LEU A 107 -2.59 -11.14 -3.10
CA LEU A 107 -3.61 -10.99 -4.15
C LEU A 107 -4.20 -12.34 -4.54
N LEU A 108 -3.37 -13.36 -4.72
CA LEU A 108 -3.83 -14.72 -5.03
C LEU A 108 -4.69 -15.29 -3.90
N GLY A 109 -4.24 -15.16 -2.64
CA GLY A 109 -5.01 -15.63 -1.48
C GLY A 109 -6.35 -14.92 -1.34
N GLY A 110 -6.37 -13.60 -1.51
CA GLY A 110 -7.60 -12.80 -1.51
C GLY A 110 -8.56 -13.20 -2.63
N ALA A 111 -8.05 -13.38 -3.85
CA ALA A 111 -8.85 -13.82 -5.00
C ALA A 111 -9.46 -15.23 -4.80
N LEU A 112 -8.68 -16.16 -4.24
CA LEU A 112 -9.17 -17.52 -3.92
C LEU A 112 -10.25 -17.48 -2.84
N ALA A 113 -10.07 -16.68 -1.78
CA ALA A 113 -11.08 -16.51 -0.74
C ALA A 113 -12.39 -15.96 -1.31
N LEU A 114 -12.32 -14.91 -2.16
CA LEU A 114 -13.48 -14.34 -2.83
C LEU A 114 -14.19 -15.37 -3.74
N LYS A 115 -13.41 -16.16 -4.51
CA LYS A 115 -13.96 -17.25 -5.34
C LYS A 115 -14.72 -18.27 -4.51
N ASN A 116 -14.28 -18.53 -3.28
CA ASN A 116 -14.93 -19.45 -2.34
C ASN A 116 -16.10 -18.81 -1.56
N GLY A 117 -16.49 -17.56 -1.89
CA GLY A 117 -17.57 -16.82 -1.23
C GLY A 117 -17.20 -16.18 0.10
N ASN A 118 -15.91 -16.18 0.45
CA ASN A 118 -15.40 -15.64 1.70
C ASN A 118 -14.79 -14.24 1.48
N SER A 119 -14.86 -13.38 2.50
CA SER A 119 -14.11 -12.13 2.55
C SER A 119 -13.05 -12.20 3.65
N THR A 120 -11.85 -11.76 3.32
CA THR A 120 -10.75 -11.71 4.29
C THR A 120 -10.70 -10.32 4.95
N PRO A 121 -10.90 -10.21 6.28
CA PRO A 121 -10.85 -8.93 6.95
C PRO A 121 -9.42 -8.37 6.97
N SER A 122 -9.30 -7.03 6.90
CA SER A 122 -8.01 -6.36 7.07
C SER A 122 -7.57 -6.40 8.53
N ASP A 123 -6.33 -6.86 8.80
CA ASP A 123 -5.76 -6.87 10.15
C ASP A 123 -5.06 -5.54 10.47
N LEU A 124 -5.19 -5.08 11.70
CA LEU A 124 -4.50 -3.88 12.21
C LEU A 124 -2.98 -4.00 12.09
N PHE A 125 -2.44 -5.19 12.34
CA PHE A 125 -1.01 -5.47 12.22
C PHE A 125 -0.50 -5.28 10.78
N GLY A 126 -1.31 -5.67 9.80
CA GLY A 126 -1.02 -5.43 8.38
C GLY A 126 -0.98 -3.93 8.04
N LYS A 127 -1.87 -3.12 8.62
CA LYS A 127 -1.87 -1.65 8.42
C LYS A 127 -0.64 -0.98 9.02
N ILE A 128 -0.24 -1.37 10.23
CA ILE A 128 0.96 -0.85 10.90
C ILE A 128 2.21 -1.20 10.09
N SER A 129 2.33 -2.44 9.62
CA SER A 129 3.49 -2.86 8.83
C SER A 129 3.56 -2.14 7.47
N ALA A 130 2.44 -1.87 6.82
CA ALA A 130 2.40 -1.06 5.60
C ALA A 130 2.82 0.40 5.85
N PHE A 131 2.38 1.00 6.96
CA PHE A 131 2.82 2.32 7.37
C PHE A 131 4.33 2.39 7.62
N LEU A 132 4.89 1.39 8.32
CA LEU A 132 6.32 1.30 8.56
C LEU A 132 7.12 1.07 7.26
N LEU A 133 6.57 0.32 6.31
CA LEU A 133 7.18 0.16 5.00
C LEU A 133 7.24 1.50 4.26
N ASN A 134 6.15 2.26 4.20
CA ASN A 134 6.15 3.58 3.57
C ASN A 134 7.12 4.55 4.27
N THR A 135 7.21 4.49 5.61
CA THR A 135 8.20 5.27 6.37
C THR A 135 9.63 4.87 6.00
N SER A 136 9.90 3.57 5.80
CA SER A 136 11.22 3.10 5.38
C SER A 136 11.58 3.53 3.95
N ILE A 137 10.60 3.56 3.04
CA ILE A 137 10.78 4.10 1.70
C ILE A 137 11.10 5.60 1.76
N ALA A 138 10.37 6.36 2.59
CA ALA A 138 10.69 7.78 2.83
C ALA A 138 12.11 7.96 3.34
N ALA A 139 12.57 7.14 4.30
CA ALA A 139 13.93 7.18 4.80
C ALA A 139 14.99 6.95 3.69
N GLY A 140 14.68 6.11 2.69
CA GLY A 140 15.55 5.88 1.53
C GLY A 140 15.83 7.15 0.69
N PHE A 141 14.89 8.08 0.61
CA PHE A 141 15.10 9.38 -0.03
C PHE A 141 16.09 10.25 0.75
N PHE A 142 16.15 10.10 2.07
CA PHE A 142 17.03 10.87 2.95
C PHE A 142 18.32 10.13 3.31
N ARG A 143 18.73 9.15 2.49
CA ARG A 143 19.93 8.33 2.71
C ARG A 143 21.20 9.13 2.90
N GLU A 144 21.31 10.30 2.24
CA GLU A 144 22.49 11.19 2.38
C GLU A 144 22.66 11.73 3.81
N TYR A 145 21.54 11.92 4.53
CA TYR A 145 21.53 12.36 5.92
C TYR A 145 21.58 11.19 6.90
N LEU A 146 20.99 10.07 6.56
CA LEU A 146 20.87 8.90 7.42
C LEU A 146 22.05 7.92 7.31
N GLY A 147 22.93 8.10 6.32
CA GLY A 147 23.99 7.14 6.03
C GLY A 147 23.40 5.74 5.77
N GLN A 148 23.93 4.71 6.40
CA GLN A 148 23.42 3.34 6.25
C GLN A 148 22.19 3.02 7.11
N SER A 149 21.80 3.92 8.01
CA SER A 149 20.68 3.68 8.95
C SER A 149 19.35 3.47 8.22
N TYR A 150 19.15 4.06 7.03
CA TYR A 150 17.95 3.83 6.25
C TYR A 150 17.75 2.35 5.85
N LEU A 151 18.84 1.59 5.60
CA LEU A 151 18.76 0.17 5.31
C LEU A 151 18.30 -0.65 6.53
N TYR A 152 18.77 -0.32 7.72
CA TYR A 152 18.30 -0.98 8.94
C TYR A 152 16.81 -0.73 9.17
N ILE A 153 16.34 0.51 8.96
CA ILE A 153 14.91 0.85 9.02
C ILE A 153 14.13 0.01 8.00
N MET A 154 14.64 -0.10 6.77
CA MET A 154 14.05 -0.89 5.69
C MET A 154 13.97 -2.39 6.06
N TYR A 155 15.04 -2.98 6.61
CA TYR A 155 15.06 -4.40 6.99
C TYR A 155 14.11 -4.70 8.15
N VAL A 156 14.02 -3.79 9.14
CA VAL A 156 13.06 -3.91 10.24
C VAL A 156 11.63 -3.85 9.70
N ALA A 157 11.34 -2.87 8.84
CA ALA A 157 10.02 -2.75 8.20
C ALA A 157 9.68 -3.98 7.36
N LEU A 158 10.63 -4.50 6.58
CA LEU A 158 10.46 -5.73 5.80
C LEU A 158 10.15 -6.93 6.69
N GLY A 159 10.88 -7.10 7.79
CA GLY A 159 10.63 -8.17 8.78
C GLY A 159 9.21 -8.11 9.33
N LEU A 160 8.73 -6.92 9.71
CA LEU A 160 7.36 -6.71 10.19
C LEU A 160 6.30 -6.98 9.11
N VAL A 161 6.58 -6.61 7.87
CA VAL A 161 5.71 -6.89 6.72
C VAL A 161 5.61 -8.39 6.45
N ILE A 162 6.71 -9.14 6.56
CA ILE A 162 6.73 -10.60 6.41
C ILE A 162 5.96 -11.26 7.57
N LEU A 163 6.18 -10.82 8.81
CA LEU A 163 5.43 -11.32 9.97
C LEU A 163 3.93 -11.06 9.84
N ALA A 164 3.54 -9.87 9.37
CA ALA A 164 2.14 -9.55 9.08
C ALA A 164 1.56 -10.47 8.01
N PHE A 165 2.31 -10.75 6.95
CA PHE A 165 1.89 -11.66 5.88
C PHE A 165 1.70 -13.10 6.40
N ILE A 166 2.65 -13.63 7.16
CA ILE A 166 2.55 -14.96 7.76
C ILE A 166 1.33 -15.06 8.68
N ARG A 167 1.16 -14.06 9.56
CA ARG A 167 -0.02 -13.99 10.45
C ARG A 167 -1.33 -13.96 9.64
N TYR A 168 -1.40 -13.12 8.60
CA TYR A 168 -2.56 -13.05 7.72
C TYR A 168 -2.83 -14.41 7.06
N ALA A 169 -1.83 -15.08 6.53
CA ALA A 169 -1.96 -16.39 5.91
C ALA A 169 -2.49 -17.44 6.89
N ILE A 170 -1.96 -17.47 8.13
CA ILE A 170 -2.40 -18.41 9.18
C ILE A 170 -3.87 -18.13 9.55
N LEU A 171 -4.24 -16.88 9.82
CA LEU A 171 -5.57 -16.53 10.26
C LEU A 171 -6.64 -16.78 9.18
N ASN A 172 -6.29 -16.56 7.92
CA ASN A 172 -7.23 -16.66 6.81
C ASN A 172 -7.12 -17.98 6.04
N TRP A 173 -6.27 -18.93 6.48
CA TRP A 173 -6.06 -20.21 5.78
C TRP A 173 -7.37 -20.92 5.43
N LYS A 174 -8.26 -21.06 6.42
CA LYS A 174 -9.56 -21.71 6.22
C LYS A 174 -10.42 -20.94 5.22
N LEU A 175 -10.45 -19.62 5.28
CA LEU A 175 -11.24 -18.79 4.36
C LEU A 175 -10.72 -18.85 2.92
N ILE A 176 -9.43 -19.05 2.74
CA ILE A 176 -8.80 -19.14 1.42
C ILE A 176 -9.13 -20.48 0.75
N PHE A 177 -9.09 -21.58 1.50
CA PHE A 177 -9.18 -22.94 0.93
C PHE A 177 -10.52 -23.65 1.17
N THR A 178 -11.40 -23.14 2.06
CA THR A 178 -12.71 -23.75 2.33
C THR A 178 -13.80 -22.93 1.64
N LYS A 179 -14.68 -23.63 0.90
CA LYS A 179 -15.87 -23.01 0.31
C LYS A 179 -16.81 -22.55 1.43
N ALA A 180 -17.38 -21.35 1.29
CA ALA A 180 -18.39 -20.88 2.24
C ALA A 180 -19.54 -21.89 2.29
N SER A 181 -19.84 -22.43 3.46
CA SER A 181 -21.02 -23.25 3.66
C SER A 181 -22.22 -22.33 3.39
N GLY A 182 -23.00 -22.67 2.37
CA GLY A 182 -24.23 -21.94 2.08
C GLY A 182 -25.26 -22.23 3.17
N GLU A 183 -25.15 -21.55 4.30
CA GLU A 183 -26.31 -21.33 5.17
C GLU A 183 -27.18 -20.30 4.47
N LYS A 184 -28.12 -20.81 3.66
CA LYS A 184 -29.36 -20.12 3.42
C LYS A 184 -30.11 -20.18 4.75
N GLU A 185 -30.11 -19.06 5.48
CA GLU A 185 -31.15 -18.81 6.46
C GLU A 185 -32.47 -18.78 5.69
N GLU A 186 -33.32 -19.80 5.93
CA GLU A 186 -34.74 -19.83 5.59
C GLU A 186 -35.50 -18.83 6.47
#